data_90577416809fd67e1593de62c2fbe522
#
_entry.id   90577416809fd67e1593de62c2fbe522
#
_cell.length_a   1.000
_cell.length_b   1.000
_cell.length_c   1.000
_cell.angle_alpha   90.00
_cell.angle_beta   90.00
_cell.angle_gamma   90.00
#
_symmetry.space_group_name_H-M   'P 1'
#
loop_
_entity.id
_entity.type
_entity.pdbx_description
1 polymer ?
#
loop_
_entity_poly.entity_id
_entity_poly.type
_entity_poly.pdbx_seq_one_letter_code
_entity_poly.pdbx_strand_id
1 'polypeptide(L)'
;MTKRIFRSLIGISLVVCMIGMTTVFAVLYYYFDDQIINELQSEANYLAVYVEENGVKALQVLPQDFQRVTLVAQDGKVLYDNYTDPSRMENHAQRVEIKEAMEKGSARSARHSDTFRKQMIYYAVRLSDGTVLRVSSTQYTAAAVLTSMLTPFFWIVMCILAMVGFLAS
;
A
#
# COMPACT_ATOMS: atom_id res chain seq x y z
N MET A 1 9.43 -45.20 25.49
CA MET A 1 8.46 -44.14 25.88
C MET A 1 8.95 -42.73 25.53
N THR A 2 10.20 -42.41 25.74
CA THR A 2 10.81 -41.10 25.46
C THR A 2 10.63 -40.56 24.04
N LYS A 3 10.85 -41.37 23.00
CA LYS A 3 10.71 -40.95 21.58
C LYS A 3 9.26 -40.53 21.22
N ARG A 4 8.25 -41.10 21.83
CA ARG A 4 6.85 -40.78 21.57
C ARG A 4 6.45 -39.44 22.21
N ILE A 5 6.90 -39.22 23.44
CA ILE A 5 6.71 -37.94 24.16
C ILE A 5 7.43 -36.80 23.44
N PHE A 6 8.67 -37.02 23.01
CA PHE A 6 9.47 -36.06 22.29
C PHE A 6 8.82 -35.62 20.96
N ARG A 7 8.31 -36.59 20.16
CA ARG A 7 7.59 -36.30 18.92
C ARG A 7 6.30 -35.52 19.15
N SER A 8 5.58 -35.83 20.24
CA SER A 8 4.37 -35.08 20.61
C SER A 8 4.68 -33.61 21.01
N LEU A 9 5.75 -33.42 21.79
CA LEU A 9 6.22 -32.07 22.17
C LEU A 9 6.63 -31.21 20.96
N ILE A 10 7.36 -31.80 20.00
CA ILE A 10 7.72 -31.12 18.76
C ILE A 10 6.46 -30.75 17.97
N GLY A 11 5.50 -31.67 17.84
CA GLY A 11 4.23 -31.39 17.13
C GLY A 11 3.46 -30.23 17.75
N ILE A 12 3.33 -30.21 19.07
CA ILE A 12 2.66 -29.12 19.79
C ILE A 12 3.41 -27.81 19.59
N SER A 13 4.74 -27.81 19.74
CA SER A 13 5.56 -26.61 19.55
C SER A 13 5.44 -26.02 18.14
N LEU A 14 5.41 -26.86 17.11
CA LEU A 14 5.20 -26.43 15.72
C LEU A 14 3.81 -25.81 15.52
N VAL A 15 2.76 -26.41 16.09
CA VAL A 15 1.41 -25.85 16.00
C VAL A 15 1.32 -24.48 16.69
N VAL A 16 1.87 -24.36 17.90
CA VAL A 16 1.90 -23.07 18.63
C VAL A 16 2.69 -22.03 17.85
N CYS A 17 3.84 -22.41 17.28
CA CYS A 17 4.66 -21.53 16.46
C CYS A 17 3.90 -21.05 15.19
N MET A 18 3.18 -21.95 14.50
CA MET A 18 2.37 -21.60 13.33
C MET A 18 1.24 -20.63 13.69
N ILE A 19 0.52 -20.88 14.80
CA ILE A 19 -0.56 -19.98 15.25
C ILE A 19 0.01 -18.60 15.58
N GLY A 20 1.08 -18.54 16.37
CA GLY A 20 1.74 -17.28 16.73
C GLY A 20 2.19 -16.49 15.50
N MET A 21 2.80 -17.19 14.53
CA MET A 21 3.23 -16.62 13.27
C MET A 21 2.07 -16.02 12.45
N THR A 22 1.01 -16.80 12.27
CA THR A 22 -0.17 -16.35 11.52
C THR A 22 -0.78 -15.11 12.17
N THR A 23 -0.84 -15.08 13.50
CA THR A 23 -1.34 -13.91 14.25
C THR A 23 -0.47 -12.69 14.03
N VAL A 24 0.86 -12.83 14.15
CA VAL A 24 1.81 -11.71 13.92
C VAL A 24 1.70 -11.19 12.50
N PHE A 25 1.64 -12.08 11.48
CA PHE A 25 1.47 -11.65 10.10
C PHE A 25 0.15 -10.93 9.86
N ALA A 26 -0.95 -11.40 10.45
CA ALA A 26 -2.23 -10.74 10.33
C ALA A 26 -2.19 -9.32 10.92
N VAL A 27 -1.63 -9.16 12.13
CA VAL A 27 -1.48 -7.85 12.78
C VAL A 27 -0.60 -6.92 11.95
N LEU A 28 0.55 -7.41 11.45
CA LEU A 28 1.44 -6.59 10.62
C LEU A 28 0.78 -6.19 9.30
N TYR A 29 0.02 -7.09 8.67
CA TYR A 29 -0.70 -6.79 7.44
C TYR A 29 -1.68 -5.62 7.63
N TYR A 30 -2.52 -5.68 8.66
CA TYR A 30 -3.45 -4.60 8.97
C TYR A 30 -2.75 -3.30 9.34
N TYR A 31 -1.67 -3.38 10.12
CA TYR A 31 -0.87 -2.22 10.50
C TYR A 31 -0.25 -1.50 9.29
N PHE A 32 0.35 -2.25 8.36
CA PHE A 32 0.96 -1.66 7.16
C PHE A 32 -0.09 -1.09 6.20
N ASP A 33 -1.25 -1.73 6.06
CA ASP A 33 -2.34 -1.23 5.22
C ASP A 33 -2.83 0.14 5.73
N ASP A 34 -3.10 0.26 7.02
CA ASP A 34 -3.50 1.52 7.65
C ASP A 34 -2.39 2.59 7.55
N GLN A 35 -1.14 2.21 7.72
CA GLN A 35 -0.01 3.14 7.63
C GLN A 35 0.14 3.74 6.23
N ILE A 36 0.02 2.92 5.18
CA ILE A 36 0.09 3.39 3.79
C ILE A 36 -1.04 4.39 3.50
N ILE A 37 -2.25 4.11 3.97
CA ILE A 37 -3.39 5.00 3.78
C ILE A 37 -3.17 6.33 4.50
N ASN A 38 -2.70 6.32 5.74
CA ASN A 38 -2.42 7.53 6.52
C ASN A 38 -1.29 8.36 5.89
N GLU A 39 -0.27 7.71 5.35
CA GLU A 39 0.82 8.36 4.62
C GLU A 39 0.29 9.05 3.36
N LEU A 40 -0.47 8.34 2.52
CA LEU A 40 -1.11 8.91 1.32
C LEU A 40 -2.02 10.09 1.64
N GLN A 41 -2.80 9.97 2.72
CA GLN A 41 -3.68 11.05 3.17
C GLN A 41 -2.88 12.28 3.58
N SER A 42 -1.83 12.10 4.38
CA SER A 42 -0.97 13.19 4.84
C SER A 42 -0.29 13.87 3.65
N GLU A 43 0.26 13.09 2.75
CA GLU A 43 0.94 13.56 1.54
C GLU A 43 -0.01 14.33 0.62
N ALA A 44 -1.21 13.79 0.36
CA ALA A 44 -2.23 14.46 -0.44
C ALA A 44 -2.66 15.80 0.17
N ASN A 45 -2.84 15.85 1.50
CA ASN A 45 -3.20 17.09 2.18
C ASN A 45 -2.08 18.13 2.12
N TYR A 46 -0.82 17.75 2.32
CA TYR A 46 0.33 18.65 2.17
C TYR A 46 0.44 19.20 0.75
N LEU A 47 0.31 18.32 -0.25
CA LEU A 47 0.34 18.74 -1.65
C LEU A 47 -0.86 19.62 -2.02
N ALA A 48 -2.04 19.36 -1.45
CA ALA A 48 -3.22 20.20 -1.67
C ALA A 48 -2.96 21.63 -1.23
N VAL A 49 -2.49 21.84 0.00
CA VAL A 49 -2.12 23.17 0.52
C VAL A 49 -1.04 23.81 -0.36
N TYR A 50 -0.01 23.04 -0.71
CA TYR A 50 1.10 23.55 -1.52
C TYR A 50 0.67 23.99 -2.92
N VAL A 51 -0.25 23.25 -3.55
CA VAL A 51 -0.83 23.62 -4.86
C VAL A 51 -1.76 24.82 -4.75
N GLU A 52 -2.55 24.94 -3.69
CA GLU A 52 -3.41 26.08 -3.46
C GLU A 52 -2.61 27.40 -3.29
N GLU A 53 -1.45 27.33 -2.63
CA GLU A 53 -0.59 28.49 -2.42
C GLU A 53 0.26 28.86 -3.65
N ASN A 54 0.79 27.87 -4.38
CA ASN A 54 1.80 28.05 -5.42
C ASN A 54 1.31 27.73 -6.84
N GLY A 55 0.08 27.26 -6.97
CA GLY A 55 -0.51 26.86 -8.24
C GLY A 55 0.03 25.52 -8.78
N VAL A 56 -0.52 25.08 -9.90
CA VAL A 56 -0.21 23.78 -10.55
C VAL A 56 1.28 23.64 -10.89
N LYS A 57 2.00 24.74 -11.14
CA LYS A 57 3.45 24.72 -11.42
C LYS A 57 4.26 24.14 -10.27
N ALA A 58 3.76 24.18 -9.06
CA ALA A 58 4.37 23.57 -7.90
C ALA A 58 4.56 22.05 -8.05
N LEU A 59 3.68 21.38 -8.77
CA LEU A 59 3.77 19.95 -9.03
C LEU A 59 4.91 19.56 -9.99
N GLN A 60 5.42 20.50 -10.79
CA GLN A 60 6.51 20.24 -11.76
C GLN A 60 7.87 20.08 -11.08
N VAL A 61 7.99 20.46 -9.81
CA VAL A 61 9.23 20.40 -9.03
C VAL A 61 9.33 19.07 -8.23
N LEU A 62 8.28 18.23 -8.28
CA LEU A 62 8.28 16.96 -7.56
C LEU A 62 9.40 16.04 -8.07
N PRO A 63 10.12 15.34 -7.15
CA PRO A 63 11.12 14.34 -7.53
C PRO A 63 10.54 13.24 -8.43
N GLN A 64 11.38 12.63 -9.28
CA GLN A 64 10.96 11.58 -10.21
C GLN A 64 10.53 10.27 -9.51
N ASP A 65 11.04 10.02 -8.31
CA ASP A 65 10.70 8.88 -7.46
C ASP A 65 9.52 9.15 -6.52
N PHE A 66 8.92 10.34 -6.63
CA PHE A 66 7.72 10.70 -5.87
C PHE A 66 6.54 9.81 -6.27
N GLN A 67 5.60 9.64 -5.36
CA GLN A 67 4.36 8.92 -5.63
C GLN A 67 3.62 9.54 -6.82
N ARG A 68 2.75 8.78 -7.48
CA ARG A 68 2.01 9.34 -8.60
C ARG A 68 1.00 10.36 -8.14
N VAL A 69 1.15 11.57 -8.67
CA VAL A 69 0.26 12.71 -8.42
C VAL A 69 -0.48 13.06 -9.71
N THR A 70 -1.79 13.16 -9.60
CA THR A 70 -2.67 13.55 -10.72
C THR A 70 -3.56 14.70 -10.26
N LEU A 71 -3.65 15.79 -11.05
CA LEU A 71 -4.61 16.86 -10.85
C LEU A 71 -5.73 16.76 -11.89
N VAL A 72 -6.97 16.77 -11.43
CA VAL A 72 -8.16 16.54 -12.24
C VAL A 72 -9.10 17.74 -12.11
N ALA A 73 -9.56 18.27 -13.24
CA ALA A 73 -10.55 19.34 -13.30
C ALA A 73 -11.95 18.84 -12.87
N GLN A 74 -12.86 19.77 -12.60
CA GLN A 74 -14.25 19.47 -12.20
C GLN A 74 -15.01 18.62 -13.26
N ASP A 75 -14.68 18.78 -14.53
CA ASP A 75 -15.25 18.00 -15.65
C ASP A 75 -14.58 16.60 -15.81
N GLY A 76 -13.60 16.29 -14.96
CA GLY A 76 -12.85 15.03 -14.98
C GLY A 76 -11.65 15.01 -15.92
N LYS A 77 -11.36 16.12 -16.63
CA LYS A 77 -10.17 16.23 -17.47
C LYS A 77 -8.92 16.24 -16.60
N VAL A 78 -7.90 15.45 -16.97
CA VAL A 78 -6.61 15.46 -16.30
C VAL A 78 -5.83 16.70 -16.72
N LEU A 79 -5.44 17.52 -15.73
CA LEU A 79 -4.67 18.75 -15.93
C LEU A 79 -3.17 18.51 -15.78
N TYR A 80 -2.81 17.60 -14.89
CA TYR A 80 -1.42 17.25 -14.59
C TYR A 80 -1.32 15.78 -14.15
N ASP A 81 -0.24 15.12 -14.55
CA ASP A 81 0.17 13.80 -14.03
C ASP A 81 1.69 13.70 -14.15
N ASN A 82 2.38 13.29 -13.09
CA ASN A 82 3.85 13.22 -13.10
C ASN A 82 4.42 11.96 -13.79
N TYR A 83 3.55 11.02 -14.20
CA TYR A 83 3.97 9.77 -14.86
C TYR A 83 3.56 9.67 -16.33
N THR A 84 2.45 10.28 -16.69
CA THR A 84 1.84 10.12 -18.01
C THR A 84 1.43 11.48 -18.56
N ASP A 85 1.61 11.69 -19.86
CA ASP A 85 1.12 12.90 -20.53
C ASP A 85 -0.41 13.02 -20.36
N PRO A 86 -0.91 14.10 -19.73
CA PRO A 86 -2.34 14.32 -19.51
C PRO A 86 -3.18 14.26 -20.78
N SER A 87 -2.62 14.66 -21.94
CA SER A 87 -3.31 14.64 -23.22
C SER A 87 -3.68 13.25 -23.73
N ARG A 88 -3.00 12.22 -23.20
CA ARG A 88 -3.24 10.80 -23.56
C ARG A 88 -4.10 10.08 -22.55
N MET A 89 -4.56 10.77 -21.52
CA MET A 89 -5.34 10.18 -20.45
C MET A 89 -6.85 10.32 -20.74
N GLU A 90 -7.59 9.27 -20.39
CA GLU A 90 -9.04 9.30 -20.41
C GLU A 90 -9.60 10.26 -19.36
N ASN A 91 -10.86 10.65 -19.52
CA ASN A 91 -11.56 11.43 -18.52
C ASN A 91 -11.72 10.64 -17.21
N HIS A 92 -11.39 11.25 -16.08
CA HIS A 92 -11.39 10.64 -14.75
C HIS A 92 -12.66 10.93 -13.92
N ALA A 93 -13.67 11.63 -14.46
CA ALA A 93 -14.89 11.98 -13.72
C ALA A 93 -15.62 10.76 -13.11
N GLN A 94 -15.55 9.60 -13.78
CA GLN A 94 -16.21 8.38 -13.32
C GLN A 94 -15.38 7.54 -12.34
N ARG A 95 -14.17 8.01 -11.99
CA ARG A 95 -13.34 7.32 -11.00
C ARG A 95 -13.92 7.54 -9.60
N VAL A 96 -14.08 6.44 -8.84
CA VAL A 96 -14.75 6.46 -7.54
C VAL A 96 -14.14 7.50 -6.60
N GLU A 97 -12.80 7.50 -6.48
CA GLU A 97 -12.07 8.44 -5.65
C GLU A 97 -12.25 9.91 -6.08
N ILE A 98 -12.38 10.18 -7.38
CA ILE A 98 -12.59 11.52 -7.92
C ILE A 98 -14.01 11.99 -7.63
N LYS A 99 -15.01 11.16 -7.98
CA LYS A 99 -16.42 11.48 -7.75
C LYS A 99 -16.71 11.72 -6.27
N GLU A 100 -16.26 10.81 -5.41
CA GLU A 100 -16.48 10.95 -3.97
C GLU A 100 -15.72 12.13 -3.36
N ALA A 101 -14.51 12.45 -3.83
CA ALA A 101 -13.78 13.62 -3.37
C ALA A 101 -14.48 14.92 -3.78
N MET A 102 -15.08 14.99 -4.97
CA MET A 102 -15.90 16.12 -5.38
C MET A 102 -17.11 16.34 -4.48
N GLU A 103 -17.74 15.26 -4.02
CA GLU A 103 -18.94 15.33 -3.17
C GLU A 103 -18.60 15.58 -1.69
N LYS A 104 -17.60 14.85 -1.15
CA LYS A 104 -17.30 14.78 0.30
C LYS A 104 -16.08 15.59 0.72
N GLY A 105 -15.31 16.16 -0.23
CA GLY A 105 -14.05 16.88 0.00
C GLY A 105 -12.82 15.97 -0.08
N SER A 106 -12.90 14.71 0.31
CA SER A 106 -11.83 13.72 0.14
C SER A 106 -12.41 12.31 0.00
N ALA A 107 -11.66 11.43 -0.62
CA ALA A 107 -12.04 10.02 -0.78
C ALA A 107 -10.83 9.12 -0.98
N ARG A 108 -11.01 7.82 -0.67
CA ARG A 108 -10.04 6.78 -0.95
C ARG A 108 -10.64 5.68 -1.82
N SER A 109 -9.84 5.06 -2.65
CA SER A 109 -10.22 3.83 -3.35
C SER A 109 -9.00 2.93 -3.55
N ALA A 110 -9.25 1.64 -3.71
CA ALA A 110 -8.23 0.67 -4.11
C ALA A 110 -8.74 -0.09 -5.32
N ARG A 111 -7.95 -0.11 -6.41
CA ARG A 111 -8.33 -0.81 -7.64
C ARG A 111 -7.11 -1.21 -8.47
N HIS A 112 -7.32 -2.11 -9.39
CA HIS A 112 -6.31 -2.45 -10.39
C HIS A 112 -6.06 -1.26 -11.33
N SER A 113 -4.81 -0.87 -11.49
CA SER A 113 -4.41 0.20 -12.41
C SER A 113 -4.03 -0.39 -13.77
N ASP A 114 -4.69 0.08 -14.82
CA ASP A 114 -4.39 -0.32 -16.19
C ASP A 114 -2.98 0.14 -16.62
N THR A 115 -2.55 1.30 -16.14
CA THR A 115 -1.22 1.86 -16.42
C THR A 115 -0.09 1.03 -15.79
N PHE A 116 -0.25 0.63 -14.54
CA PHE A 116 0.79 -0.11 -13.80
C PHE A 116 0.56 -1.62 -13.76
N ARG A 117 -0.61 -2.10 -14.20
CA ARG A 117 -1.02 -3.53 -14.11
C ARG A 117 -0.87 -4.11 -12.71
N LYS A 118 -1.16 -3.29 -11.68
CA LYS A 118 -1.03 -3.63 -10.26
C LYS A 118 -2.19 -3.05 -9.48
N GLN A 119 -2.44 -3.61 -8.31
CA GLN A 119 -3.34 -2.99 -7.33
C GLN A 119 -2.73 -1.69 -6.84
N MET A 120 -3.50 -0.61 -6.92
CA MET A 120 -3.11 0.73 -6.49
C MET A 120 -4.09 1.23 -5.44
N ILE A 121 -3.58 1.93 -4.43
CA ILE A 121 -4.37 2.70 -3.49
C ILE A 121 -4.33 4.15 -3.95
N TYR A 122 -5.49 4.78 -3.95
CA TYR A 122 -5.69 6.17 -4.34
C TYR A 122 -6.27 6.95 -3.17
N TYR A 123 -5.74 8.13 -2.94
CA TYR A 123 -6.34 9.12 -2.07
C TYR A 123 -6.52 10.42 -2.85
N ALA A 124 -7.71 11.01 -2.78
CA ALA A 124 -8.09 12.20 -3.52
C ALA A 124 -8.61 13.27 -2.57
N VAL A 125 -8.22 14.52 -2.80
CA VAL A 125 -8.63 15.69 -2.03
C VAL A 125 -9.13 16.76 -3.00
N ARG A 126 -10.30 17.34 -2.73
CA ARG A 126 -10.83 18.47 -3.48
C ARG A 126 -10.19 19.76 -3.00
N LEU A 127 -9.65 20.54 -3.92
CA LEU A 127 -9.10 21.87 -3.68
C LEU A 127 -10.20 22.95 -3.67
N SER A 128 -9.86 24.12 -3.19
CA SER A 128 -10.78 25.26 -3.07
C SER A 128 -11.35 25.75 -4.41
N ASP A 129 -10.58 25.60 -5.50
CA ASP A 129 -11.01 25.90 -6.87
C ASP A 129 -11.92 24.82 -7.49
N GLY A 130 -12.21 23.75 -6.75
CA GLY A 130 -13.02 22.63 -7.19
C GLY A 130 -12.29 21.58 -8.02
N THR A 131 -10.98 21.73 -8.26
CA THR A 131 -10.16 20.64 -8.83
C THR A 131 -9.92 19.56 -7.79
N VAL A 132 -9.52 18.38 -8.21
CA VAL A 132 -9.22 17.25 -7.32
C VAL A 132 -7.76 16.82 -7.49
N LEU A 133 -7.01 16.91 -6.42
CA LEU A 133 -5.66 16.36 -6.33
C LEU A 133 -5.73 14.90 -5.88
N ARG A 134 -5.16 13.99 -6.65
CA ARG A 134 -5.10 12.56 -6.35
C ARG A 134 -3.66 12.12 -6.21
N VAL A 135 -3.34 11.48 -5.09
CA VAL A 135 -2.07 10.78 -4.86
C VAL A 135 -2.33 9.28 -4.91
N SER A 136 -1.40 8.52 -5.45
CA SER A 136 -1.55 7.06 -5.51
C SER A 136 -0.23 6.34 -5.26
N SER A 137 -0.34 5.22 -4.54
CA SER A 137 0.75 4.30 -4.25
C SER A 137 0.41 2.89 -4.68
N THR A 138 1.44 2.10 -4.97
CA THR A 138 1.24 0.67 -5.25
C THR A 138 0.95 -0.06 -3.94
N GLN A 139 -0.13 -0.83 -3.87
CA GLN A 139 -0.46 -1.71 -2.74
C GLN A 139 0.64 -2.79 -2.50
N TYR A 140 1.68 -2.75 -3.31
CA TYR A 140 2.77 -3.73 -3.31
C TYR A 140 3.63 -3.72 -2.06
N THR A 141 3.57 -2.63 -1.27
CA THR A 141 4.53 -2.42 -0.19
C THR A 141 4.27 -3.33 1.01
N ALA A 142 3.01 -3.51 1.43
CA ALA A 142 2.69 -4.38 2.56
C ALA A 142 2.91 -5.87 2.23
N ALA A 143 2.39 -6.34 1.09
CA ALA A 143 2.57 -7.73 0.68
C ALA A 143 4.03 -8.06 0.33
N ALA A 144 4.77 -7.14 -0.31
CA ALA A 144 6.18 -7.34 -0.62
C ALA A 144 7.06 -7.36 0.64
N VAL A 145 6.79 -6.48 1.60
CA VAL A 145 7.48 -6.48 2.90
C VAL A 145 7.18 -7.77 3.67
N LEU A 146 5.91 -8.20 3.70
CA LEU A 146 5.54 -9.45 4.36
C LEU A 146 6.19 -10.67 3.70
N THR A 147 6.20 -10.75 2.36
CA THR A 147 6.86 -11.85 1.65
C THR A 147 8.38 -11.83 1.82
N SER A 148 9.01 -10.66 1.89
CA SER A 148 10.46 -10.56 2.19
C SER A 148 10.79 -11.05 3.59
N MET A 149 9.89 -10.89 4.55
CA MET A 149 10.03 -11.41 5.92
C MET A 149 9.79 -12.92 6.02
N LEU A 150 8.97 -13.51 5.16
CA LEU A 150 8.73 -14.97 5.15
C LEU A 150 9.98 -15.78 4.82
N THR A 151 10.84 -15.28 3.95
CA THR A 151 12.05 -16.00 3.51
C THR A 151 13.04 -16.26 4.66
N PRO A 152 13.52 -15.25 5.41
CA PRO A 152 14.42 -15.51 6.54
C PRO A 152 13.76 -16.34 7.64
N PHE A 153 12.46 -16.15 7.85
CA PHE A 153 11.74 -16.95 8.84
C PHE A 153 11.67 -18.44 8.44
N PHE A 154 11.41 -18.74 7.18
CA PHE A 154 11.44 -20.12 6.68
C PHE A 154 12.80 -20.78 6.97
N TRP A 155 13.91 -20.09 6.72
CA TRP A 155 15.24 -20.60 7.01
C TRP A 155 15.49 -20.81 8.49
N ILE A 156 15.02 -19.93 9.37
CA ILE A 156 15.12 -20.10 10.83
C ILE A 156 14.38 -21.37 11.28
N VAL A 157 13.13 -21.57 10.81
CA VAL A 157 12.35 -22.76 11.15
C VAL A 157 13.05 -24.02 10.64
N MET A 158 13.59 -24.02 9.42
CA MET A 158 14.33 -25.14 8.86
C MET A 158 15.60 -25.46 9.67
N CYS A 159 16.34 -24.45 10.11
CA CYS A 159 17.51 -24.64 10.98
C CYS A 159 17.14 -25.25 12.34
N ILE A 160 16.05 -24.77 12.96
CA ILE A 160 15.55 -25.33 14.23
C ILE A 160 15.16 -26.79 14.05
N LEU A 161 14.42 -27.12 12.99
CA LEU A 161 14.01 -28.49 12.71
C LEU A 161 15.21 -29.42 12.46
N ALA A 162 16.21 -28.96 11.71
CA ALA A 162 17.44 -29.68 11.44
C ALA A 162 18.23 -29.95 12.76
N MET A 163 18.36 -28.95 13.62
CA MET A 163 19.02 -29.06 14.91
C MET A 163 18.29 -30.03 15.83
N VAL A 164 16.96 -29.95 15.90
CA VAL A 164 16.13 -30.88 16.70
C VAL A 164 16.23 -32.29 16.14
N GLY A 165 16.24 -32.48 14.81
CA GLY A 165 16.44 -33.78 14.17
C GLY A 165 17.81 -34.39 14.49
N PHE A 166 18.86 -33.55 14.47
CA PHE A 166 20.23 -33.99 14.83
C PHE A 166 20.33 -34.43 16.30
N LEU A 167 19.72 -33.64 17.21
CA LEU A 167 19.73 -34.00 18.66
C LEU A 167 18.85 -35.21 18.98
N ALA A 168 17.91 -35.59 18.12
CA ALA A 168 17.01 -36.72 18.30
C ALA A 168 17.53 -38.04 17.66
N SER A 169 18.56 -37.97 16.83
CA SER A 169 19.24 -39.09 16.19
C SER A 169 20.24 -39.76 17.14
#